data_9a25b011b50d9c04edba6655ab7741cd
#
_entry.id   9a25b011b50d9c04edba6655ab7741cd
#
_cell.length_a   1.000
_cell.length_b   1.000
_cell.length_c   1.000
_cell.angle_alpha   90.00
_cell.angle_beta   90.00
_cell.angle_gamma   90.00
#
_symmetry.space_group_name_H-M   'P 1'
#
loop_
_entity.id
_entity.type
_entity.pdbx_description
1 polymer ?
#
loop_
_entity_poly.entity_id
_entity_poly.type
_entity_poly.pdbx_seq_one_letter_code
_entity_poly.pdbx_strand_id
1 'polypeptide(L)'
;GKATIIAWLWARTGKCPNPACGCDMPLVTNYAISKKKGYEAWVEPYYENGRLGFEVHKGKCPAGKESSKIGRGGVFRCPCCGELTTDQYLKTEGKAKRIGEQMMAIVADGPKGRVYLPASIEQQLLANVPKPEEYPDGVIPTNPRWFSPPAFGMTNFSDIFSNRQLLTLSTFSALIPDVQKVIEKDALNSGMKNDHISIADRGDGAKAYGEAVSIYLVFLIDQMANQSSSINGWNSINQQMISLFSRQAMPMVWDHAECNIFSNSSGSFNSLFDRMIKAFSLLGQGETGVVEQIDAQSDCGMRNI
;
A
#
# COMPACT_ATOMS: atom_id res chain seq x y z
N GLY A 1 16.57 -10.75 -20.66
CA GLY A 1 16.78 -11.48 -19.39
C GLY A 1 15.53 -11.39 -18.53
N LYS A 2 15.37 -12.30 -17.60
CA LYS A 2 14.27 -12.25 -16.61
C LYS A 2 14.58 -11.18 -15.57
N ALA A 3 13.58 -10.37 -15.19
CA ALA A 3 13.63 -9.39 -14.12
C ALA A 3 12.42 -9.61 -13.20
N THR A 4 12.60 -9.49 -11.87
CA THR A 4 11.52 -9.64 -10.92
C THR A 4 10.79 -8.31 -10.77
N ILE A 5 9.49 -8.29 -11.03
CA ILE A 5 8.65 -7.12 -10.76
C ILE A 5 8.64 -6.88 -9.25
N ILE A 6 8.83 -5.62 -8.85
CA ILE A 6 8.83 -5.21 -7.44
C ILE A 6 7.68 -4.27 -7.10
N ALA A 7 7.20 -3.50 -8.08
CA ALA A 7 6.06 -2.60 -7.90
C ALA A 7 5.39 -2.26 -9.24
N TRP A 8 4.13 -1.91 -9.16
CA TRP A 8 3.35 -1.29 -10.24
C TRP A 8 3.01 0.14 -9.82
N LEU A 9 3.23 1.10 -10.73
CA LEU A 9 2.94 2.50 -10.50
C LEU A 9 1.63 2.84 -11.20
N TRP A 10 0.71 3.49 -10.47
CA TRP A 10 -0.64 3.78 -10.91
C TRP A 10 -0.93 5.28 -10.86
N ALA A 11 -1.69 5.78 -11.82
CA ALA A 11 -2.31 7.10 -11.78
C ALA A 11 -3.80 6.96 -11.54
N ARG A 12 -4.39 7.77 -10.69
CA ARG A 12 -5.84 7.96 -10.71
C ARG A 12 -6.23 8.73 -11.97
N THR A 13 -7.43 8.47 -12.46
CA THR A 13 -7.95 9.12 -13.65
C THR A 13 -9.29 9.77 -13.36
N GLY A 14 -9.57 10.89 -14.02
CA GLY A 14 -10.86 11.57 -14.00
C GLY A 14 -11.22 12.05 -15.39
N LYS A 15 -12.50 12.20 -15.69
CA LYS A 15 -12.92 12.80 -16.96
C LYS A 15 -12.53 14.27 -17.02
N CYS A 16 -12.18 14.75 -18.22
CA CYS A 16 -11.98 16.18 -18.42
C CYS A 16 -13.29 16.93 -18.18
N PRO A 17 -13.29 18.04 -17.42
CA PRO A 17 -14.52 18.80 -17.16
C PRO A 17 -15.05 19.53 -18.42
N ASN A 18 -14.22 19.67 -19.46
CA ASN A 18 -14.65 20.23 -20.73
C ASN A 18 -15.48 19.18 -21.51
N PRO A 19 -16.80 19.40 -21.72
CA PRO A 19 -17.67 18.43 -22.40
C PRO A 19 -17.24 18.13 -23.84
N ALA A 20 -16.59 19.08 -24.51
CA ALA A 20 -16.11 18.89 -25.89
C ALA A 20 -14.85 18.00 -25.94
N CYS A 21 -14.15 17.83 -24.82
CA CYS A 21 -12.95 17.02 -24.72
C CYS A 21 -13.27 15.61 -24.19
N GLY A 22 -13.80 15.52 -22.96
CA GLY A 22 -14.25 14.27 -22.33
C GLY A 22 -13.19 13.18 -22.14
N CYS A 23 -11.89 13.47 -22.40
CA CYS A 23 -10.81 12.49 -22.30
C CYS A 23 -10.59 12.03 -20.83
N ASP A 24 -10.01 10.86 -20.63
CA ASP A 24 -9.53 10.41 -19.33
C ASP A 24 -8.24 11.14 -19.00
N MET A 25 -8.28 12.00 -17.98
CA MET A 25 -7.13 12.77 -17.53
C MET A 25 -6.33 11.99 -16.48
N PRO A 26 -5.01 11.83 -16.63
CA PRO A 26 -4.18 11.31 -15.56
C PRO A 26 -4.02 12.37 -14.45
N LEU A 27 -4.33 11.99 -13.22
CA LEU A 27 -4.17 12.83 -12.02
C LEU A 27 -2.81 12.52 -11.39
N VAL A 28 -1.73 13.06 -11.97
CA VAL A 28 -0.36 12.70 -11.59
C VAL A 28 0.37 13.90 -11.00
N THR A 29 0.98 13.68 -9.83
CA THR A 29 1.77 14.70 -9.13
C THR A 29 3.22 14.71 -9.58
N ASN A 30 3.74 13.59 -10.08
CA ASN A 30 5.12 13.49 -10.52
C ASN A 30 5.30 12.42 -11.62
N TYR A 31 5.57 12.85 -12.83
CA TYR A 31 5.89 11.93 -13.93
C TYR A 31 7.32 11.38 -13.88
N ALA A 32 8.24 11.99 -13.10
CA ALA A 32 9.56 11.43 -12.89
C ALA A 32 9.50 10.26 -11.90
N ILE A 33 9.51 9.02 -12.40
CA ILE A 33 9.41 7.79 -11.61
C ILE A 33 10.76 7.35 -11.03
N SER A 34 11.88 7.87 -11.56
CA SER A 34 13.21 7.76 -10.94
C SER A 34 14.02 9.04 -11.12
N LYS A 35 14.56 9.55 -10.02
CA LYS A 35 15.51 10.69 -9.97
C LYS A 35 16.91 10.23 -9.54
N LYS A 36 17.13 8.94 -9.41
CA LYS A 36 18.43 8.38 -9.02
C LYS A 36 19.44 8.55 -10.17
N LYS A 37 20.57 9.19 -9.88
CA LYS A 37 21.62 9.46 -10.85
C LYS A 37 22.06 8.18 -11.60
N GLY A 38 22.00 8.20 -12.92
CA GLY A 38 22.31 7.08 -13.81
C GLY A 38 21.18 6.05 -14.00
N TYR A 39 20.03 6.26 -13.32
CA TYR A 39 18.81 5.45 -13.42
C TYR A 39 17.57 6.32 -13.56
N GLU A 40 17.74 7.53 -14.04
CA GLU A 40 16.63 8.45 -14.23
C GLU A 40 15.62 7.85 -15.23
N ALA A 41 14.34 7.96 -14.89
CA ALA A 41 13.23 7.51 -15.73
C ALA A 41 11.99 8.35 -15.45
N TRP A 42 11.17 8.53 -16.48
CA TRP A 42 9.91 9.25 -16.38
C TRP A 42 8.86 8.66 -17.33
N VAL A 43 7.60 8.99 -17.12
CA VAL A 43 6.49 8.53 -17.95
C VAL A 43 5.84 9.71 -18.66
N GLU A 44 5.43 9.49 -19.90
CA GLU A 44 4.67 10.44 -20.70
C GLU A 44 3.28 9.89 -21.02
N PRO A 45 2.20 10.63 -20.69
CA PRO A 45 0.85 10.20 -21.08
C PRO A 45 0.66 10.38 -22.59
N TYR A 46 0.05 9.39 -23.24
CA TYR A 46 -0.37 9.47 -24.63
C TYR A 46 -1.81 8.96 -24.80
N TYR A 47 -2.40 9.26 -25.93
CA TYR A 47 -3.74 8.81 -26.26
C TYR A 47 -3.74 8.09 -27.59
N GLU A 48 -4.22 6.85 -27.57
CA GLU A 48 -4.40 6.04 -28.75
C GLU A 48 -5.85 5.53 -28.79
N ASN A 49 -6.56 5.83 -29.89
CA ASN A 49 -7.99 5.48 -30.05
C ASN A 49 -8.86 5.94 -28.85
N GLY A 50 -8.58 7.13 -28.29
CA GLY A 50 -9.29 7.70 -27.16
C GLY A 50 -8.96 7.07 -25.79
N ARG A 51 -8.00 6.14 -25.72
CA ARG A 51 -7.55 5.51 -24.49
C ARG A 51 -6.25 6.12 -24.00
N LEU A 52 -6.19 6.40 -22.70
CA LEU A 52 -4.98 6.86 -22.03
C LEU A 52 -3.97 5.71 -21.90
N GLY A 53 -2.74 5.95 -22.30
CA GLY A 53 -1.57 5.12 -22.06
C GLY A 53 -0.40 5.91 -21.50
N PHE A 54 0.68 5.21 -21.12
CA PHE A 54 1.90 5.83 -20.66
C PHE A 54 3.12 5.19 -21.33
N GLU A 55 3.95 6.03 -21.91
CA GLU A 55 5.26 5.63 -22.42
C GLU A 55 6.33 5.85 -21.35
N VAL A 56 7.26 4.90 -21.22
CA VAL A 56 8.37 4.98 -20.25
C VAL A 56 9.64 5.43 -20.96
N HIS A 57 10.21 6.52 -20.51
CA HIS A 57 11.43 7.10 -21.05
C HIS A 57 12.58 7.01 -20.05
N LYS A 58 13.79 6.77 -20.57
CA LYS A 58 15.03 6.86 -19.80
C LYS A 58 15.54 8.31 -19.79
N GLY A 59 16.19 8.69 -18.70
CA GLY A 59 16.73 10.02 -18.53
C GLY A 59 15.83 10.93 -17.67
N LYS A 60 16.23 12.19 -17.57
CA LYS A 60 15.51 13.18 -16.77
C LYS A 60 14.21 13.59 -17.46
N CYS A 61 13.15 13.75 -16.66
CA CYS A 61 11.91 14.34 -17.13
C CYS A 61 12.17 15.75 -17.67
N PRO A 62 11.69 16.11 -18.88
CA PRO A 62 11.86 17.45 -19.44
C PRO A 62 11.19 18.50 -18.57
N ALA A 63 11.80 19.70 -18.51
CA ALA A 63 11.23 20.83 -17.79
C ALA A 63 9.84 21.19 -18.34
N GLY A 64 8.88 21.41 -17.42
CA GLY A 64 7.49 21.71 -17.76
C GLY A 64 6.61 20.48 -18.03
N LYS A 65 7.18 19.26 -18.03
CA LYS A 65 6.45 17.99 -18.17
C LYS A 65 6.44 17.17 -16.87
N GLU A 66 6.83 17.75 -15.75
CA GLU A 66 7.04 16.99 -14.51
C GLU A 66 5.73 16.52 -13.84
N SER A 67 4.61 17.18 -14.14
CA SER A 67 3.34 16.94 -13.45
C SER A 67 2.14 17.44 -14.25
N SER A 68 1.00 16.78 -14.15
CA SER A 68 -0.28 17.36 -14.55
C SER A 68 -0.92 18.19 -13.44
N LYS A 69 -0.42 18.12 -12.20
CA LYS A 69 -0.93 18.83 -11.04
C LYS A 69 -0.51 20.30 -11.06
N ILE A 70 -1.50 21.18 -10.83
CA ILE A 70 -1.30 22.63 -10.78
C ILE A 70 -1.62 23.13 -9.37
N GLY A 71 -0.59 23.61 -8.65
CA GLY A 71 -0.77 24.21 -7.33
C GLY A 71 -1.27 23.24 -6.25
N ARG A 72 -2.11 23.75 -5.33
CA ARG A 72 -2.64 22.99 -4.18
C ARG A 72 -3.98 22.32 -4.51
N GLY A 73 -4.39 21.34 -3.69
CA GLY A 73 -5.67 20.64 -3.83
C GLY A 73 -5.74 19.70 -5.04
N GLY A 74 -6.94 19.41 -5.51
CA GLY A 74 -7.23 18.55 -6.65
C GLY A 74 -7.31 19.32 -7.97
N VAL A 75 -6.30 20.12 -8.31
CA VAL A 75 -6.24 20.90 -9.56
C VAL A 75 -5.25 20.28 -10.51
N PHE A 76 -5.73 19.80 -11.67
CA PHE A 76 -4.92 19.13 -12.69
C PHE A 76 -5.22 19.71 -14.06
N ARG A 77 -4.22 19.73 -14.92
CA ARG A 77 -4.34 20.18 -16.30
C ARG A 77 -4.62 19.00 -17.22
N CYS A 78 -5.65 19.13 -18.05
CA CYS A 78 -5.94 18.16 -19.08
C CYS A 78 -4.82 18.16 -20.14
N PRO A 79 -4.19 17.01 -20.42
CA PRO A 79 -3.14 16.94 -21.44
C PRO A 79 -3.69 17.08 -22.86
N CYS A 80 -5.00 16.84 -23.09
CA CYS A 80 -5.60 16.93 -24.42
C CYS A 80 -6.00 18.36 -24.81
N CYS A 81 -6.65 19.11 -23.91
CA CYS A 81 -7.21 20.43 -24.24
C CYS A 81 -6.69 21.57 -23.35
N GLY A 82 -5.90 21.27 -22.32
CA GLY A 82 -5.35 22.25 -21.41
C GLY A 82 -6.32 22.72 -20.30
N GLU A 83 -7.59 22.29 -20.30
CA GLU A 83 -8.59 22.64 -19.29
C GLU A 83 -8.14 22.20 -17.90
N LEU A 84 -8.51 22.96 -16.88
CA LEU A 84 -8.16 22.68 -15.48
C LEU A 84 -9.34 22.07 -14.74
N THR A 85 -9.09 21.01 -13.98
CA THR A 85 -10.05 20.60 -12.95
C THR A 85 -10.07 21.58 -11.81
N THR A 86 -11.17 21.63 -11.06
CA THR A 86 -11.22 22.23 -9.74
C THR A 86 -11.18 21.16 -8.66
N ASP A 87 -10.71 21.51 -7.47
CA ASP A 87 -10.74 20.61 -6.31
C ASP A 87 -12.17 20.12 -6.02
N GLN A 88 -13.16 21.03 -6.15
CA GLN A 88 -14.58 20.68 -5.96
C GLN A 88 -15.08 19.69 -7.03
N TYR A 89 -14.67 19.85 -8.28
CA TYR A 89 -15.01 18.91 -9.35
C TYR A 89 -14.52 17.49 -9.01
N LEU A 90 -13.26 17.34 -8.64
CA LEU A 90 -12.70 16.02 -8.31
C LEU A 90 -13.32 15.42 -7.03
N LYS A 91 -13.70 16.25 -6.05
CA LYS A 91 -14.47 15.78 -4.90
C LYS A 91 -15.84 15.23 -5.31
N THR A 92 -16.51 15.90 -6.24
CA THR A 92 -17.81 15.45 -6.78
C THR A 92 -17.64 14.13 -7.56
N GLU A 93 -16.64 14.04 -8.42
CA GLU A 93 -16.34 12.81 -9.17
C GLU A 93 -15.97 11.65 -8.24
N GLY A 94 -15.16 11.90 -7.22
CA GLY A 94 -14.78 10.90 -6.24
C GLY A 94 -15.95 10.37 -5.42
N LYS A 95 -16.82 11.26 -4.91
CA LYS A 95 -18.03 10.87 -4.17
C LYS A 95 -19.00 10.08 -5.05
N ALA A 96 -19.04 10.36 -6.34
CA ALA A 96 -19.81 9.63 -7.33
C ALA A 96 -19.14 8.35 -7.82
N LYS A 97 -17.96 7.97 -7.25
CA LYS A 97 -17.17 6.79 -7.62
C LYS A 97 -16.78 6.76 -9.11
N ARG A 98 -16.54 7.92 -9.73
CA ARG A 98 -16.12 8.07 -11.13
C ARG A 98 -14.62 8.34 -11.31
N ILE A 99 -13.85 8.40 -10.23
CA ILE A 99 -12.38 8.40 -10.31
C ILE A 99 -11.93 6.97 -10.58
N GLY A 100 -11.26 6.78 -11.70
CA GLY A 100 -10.66 5.51 -12.11
C GLY A 100 -9.17 5.42 -11.78
N GLU A 101 -8.53 4.39 -12.31
CA GLU A 101 -7.07 4.22 -12.23
C GLU A 101 -6.50 3.66 -13.54
N GLN A 102 -5.25 4.01 -13.84
CA GLN A 102 -4.51 3.53 -15.01
C GLN A 102 -3.07 3.20 -14.59
N MET A 103 -2.57 2.02 -14.99
CA MET A 103 -1.17 1.65 -14.73
C MET A 103 -0.25 2.52 -15.57
N MET A 104 0.73 3.18 -14.92
CA MET A 104 1.71 4.07 -15.59
C MET A 104 2.97 3.33 -15.99
N ALA A 105 3.50 2.52 -15.09
CA ALA A 105 4.76 1.82 -15.30
C ALA A 105 4.90 0.63 -14.35
N ILE A 106 5.84 -0.25 -14.71
CA ILE A 106 6.26 -1.38 -13.89
C ILE A 106 7.69 -1.12 -13.45
N VAL A 107 7.96 -1.37 -12.18
CA VAL A 107 9.30 -1.33 -11.61
C VAL A 107 9.78 -2.77 -11.40
N ALA A 108 10.93 -3.10 -11.96
CA ALA A 108 11.50 -4.43 -11.81
C ALA A 108 12.97 -4.36 -11.37
N ASP A 109 13.44 -5.43 -10.77
CA ASP A 109 14.83 -5.62 -10.40
C ASP A 109 15.60 -6.23 -11.57
N GLY A 110 16.48 -5.44 -12.16
CA GLY A 110 17.37 -5.90 -13.21
C GLY A 110 18.78 -6.20 -12.67
N PRO A 111 19.66 -6.82 -13.49
CA PRO A 111 20.99 -7.20 -13.07
C PRO A 111 21.90 -6.05 -12.59
N LYS A 112 21.61 -4.83 -13.02
CA LYS A 112 22.39 -3.62 -12.70
C LYS A 112 21.62 -2.60 -11.87
N GLY A 113 20.47 -3.00 -11.28
CA GLY A 113 19.58 -2.12 -10.50
C GLY A 113 18.19 -2.04 -11.10
N ARG A 114 17.39 -1.05 -10.63
CA ARG A 114 16.00 -0.90 -11.04
C ARG A 114 15.86 -0.62 -12.53
N VAL A 115 14.90 -1.29 -13.15
CA VAL A 115 14.45 -1.02 -14.53
C VAL A 115 12.98 -0.61 -14.51
N TYR A 116 12.63 0.29 -15.40
CA TYR A 116 11.27 0.81 -15.55
C TYR A 116 10.74 0.38 -16.91
N LEU A 117 9.59 -0.25 -16.92
CA LEU A 117 8.99 -0.86 -18.10
C LEU A 117 7.59 -0.28 -18.32
N PRO A 118 7.12 -0.18 -19.57
CA PRO A 118 5.75 0.18 -19.85
C PRO A 118 4.79 -0.90 -19.34
N ALA A 119 3.59 -0.49 -18.94
CA ALA A 119 2.51 -1.40 -18.57
C ALA A 119 2.00 -2.14 -19.81
N SER A 120 2.00 -3.48 -19.80
CA SER A 120 1.39 -4.25 -20.87
C SER A 120 -0.14 -4.29 -20.72
N ILE A 121 -0.87 -4.44 -21.82
CA ILE A 121 -2.33 -4.61 -21.81
C ILE A 121 -2.71 -5.84 -20.99
N GLU A 122 -1.97 -6.93 -21.14
CA GLU A 122 -2.18 -8.18 -20.38
C GLU A 122 -2.11 -7.93 -18.86
N GLN A 123 -1.09 -7.22 -18.39
CA GLN A 123 -0.96 -6.92 -16.96
C GLN A 123 -2.07 -6.00 -16.44
N GLN A 124 -2.53 -5.06 -17.25
CA GLN A 124 -3.67 -4.21 -16.90
C GLN A 124 -4.97 -5.03 -16.79
N LEU A 125 -5.18 -5.99 -17.68
CA LEU A 125 -6.34 -6.89 -17.63
C LEU A 125 -6.28 -7.81 -16.42
N LEU A 126 -5.11 -8.40 -16.12
CA LEU A 126 -4.90 -9.25 -14.93
C LEU A 126 -5.05 -8.48 -13.62
N ALA A 127 -4.82 -7.18 -13.64
CA ALA A 127 -5.00 -6.33 -12.46
C ALA A 127 -6.49 -6.08 -12.10
N ASN A 128 -7.42 -6.40 -12.99
CA ASN A 128 -8.85 -6.22 -12.75
C ASN A 128 -9.42 -7.43 -12.00
N VAL A 129 -9.23 -7.47 -10.69
CA VAL A 129 -9.78 -8.51 -9.82
C VAL A 129 -11.06 -8.03 -9.13
N PRO A 130 -12.03 -8.93 -8.85
CA PRO A 130 -13.21 -8.57 -8.07
C PRO A 130 -12.83 -8.20 -6.63
N LYS A 131 -13.68 -7.40 -5.98
CA LYS A 131 -13.53 -7.12 -4.55
C LYS A 131 -13.77 -8.43 -3.79
N PRO A 132 -12.91 -8.81 -2.81
CA PRO A 132 -13.13 -10.00 -1.99
C PRO A 132 -14.43 -9.87 -1.17
N GLU A 133 -14.99 -10.98 -0.75
CA GLU A 133 -16.20 -11.00 0.09
C GLU A 133 -15.89 -10.50 1.52
N GLU A 134 -14.73 -10.91 2.05
CA GLU A 134 -14.25 -10.51 3.36
C GLU A 134 -13.19 -9.42 3.24
N TYR A 135 -13.40 -8.30 3.91
CA TYR A 135 -12.47 -7.17 3.98
C TYR A 135 -12.76 -6.34 5.24
N PRO A 136 -11.77 -5.55 5.72
CA PRO A 136 -12.01 -4.69 6.87
C PRO A 136 -13.11 -3.67 6.58
N ASP A 137 -14.13 -3.65 7.42
CA ASP A 137 -15.20 -2.67 7.41
C ASP A 137 -14.96 -1.63 8.51
N GLY A 138 -15.38 -0.40 8.26
CA GLY A 138 -15.23 0.70 9.20
C GLY A 138 -15.11 2.04 8.48
N VAL A 139 -15.67 3.07 9.09
CA VAL A 139 -15.69 4.42 8.54
C VAL A 139 -14.42 5.17 8.92
N ILE A 140 -13.76 5.79 7.94
CA ILE A 140 -12.62 6.67 8.18
C ILE A 140 -13.12 7.95 8.89
N PRO A 141 -12.45 8.40 9.97
CA PRO A 141 -12.83 9.64 10.66
C PRO A 141 -12.84 10.85 9.72
N THR A 142 -13.88 11.67 9.82
CA THR A 142 -14.08 12.83 8.95
C THR A 142 -13.35 14.08 9.45
N ASN A 143 -12.04 13.97 9.69
CA ASN A 143 -11.21 15.12 10.03
C ASN A 143 -10.47 15.62 8.79
N PRO A 144 -10.88 16.72 8.15
CA PRO A 144 -10.29 17.16 6.87
C PRO A 144 -8.82 17.61 6.99
N ARG A 145 -8.34 17.87 8.21
CA ARG A 145 -6.94 18.24 8.45
C ARG A 145 -6.02 17.02 8.37
N TRP A 146 -6.49 15.86 8.83
CA TRP A 146 -5.67 14.65 8.96
C TRP A 146 -6.06 13.55 7.97
N PHE A 147 -7.33 13.53 7.53
CA PHE A 147 -7.90 12.52 6.66
C PHE A 147 -8.58 13.16 5.45
N SER A 148 -7.84 13.33 4.35
CA SER A 148 -8.40 13.93 3.13
C SER A 148 -9.09 12.94 2.16
N PRO A 149 -8.82 11.61 2.14
CA PRO A 149 -9.48 10.67 1.25
C PRO A 149 -11.00 10.67 1.31
N PRO A 150 -11.68 10.83 2.49
CA PRO A 150 -13.15 10.89 2.55
C PRO A 150 -13.77 12.02 1.73
N ALA A 151 -13.08 13.15 1.58
CA ALA A 151 -13.54 14.24 0.73
C ALA A 151 -13.64 13.86 -0.76
N PHE A 152 -12.88 12.83 -1.17
CA PHE A 152 -12.83 12.29 -2.53
C PHE A 152 -13.54 10.93 -2.64
N GLY A 153 -14.46 10.62 -1.70
CA GLY A 153 -15.32 9.45 -1.77
C GLY A 153 -14.74 8.16 -1.21
N MET A 154 -13.55 8.19 -0.58
CA MET A 154 -12.97 7.06 0.15
C MET A 154 -13.39 7.15 1.61
N THR A 155 -14.56 6.67 1.93
CA THR A 155 -15.21 6.87 3.26
C THR A 155 -14.94 5.73 4.23
N ASN A 156 -14.65 4.54 3.75
CA ASN A 156 -14.36 3.36 4.55
C ASN A 156 -12.88 2.97 4.47
N PHE A 157 -12.37 2.27 5.48
CA PHE A 157 -10.99 1.77 5.43
C PHE A 157 -10.71 0.87 4.23
N SER A 158 -11.70 0.10 3.77
CA SER A 158 -11.56 -0.68 2.54
C SER A 158 -11.36 0.16 1.28
N ASP A 159 -11.83 1.41 1.25
CA ASP A 159 -11.72 2.29 0.08
C ASP A 159 -10.28 2.75 -0.21
N ILE A 160 -9.38 2.70 0.79
CA ILE A 160 -7.98 3.07 0.62
C ILE A 160 -7.10 1.94 0.07
N PHE A 161 -7.67 0.79 -0.22
CA PHE A 161 -7.01 -0.35 -0.84
C PHE A 161 -7.60 -0.64 -2.22
N SER A 162 -6.78 -1.11 -3.16
CA SER A 162 -7.28 -1.74 -4.37
C SER A 162 -7.90 -3.10 -4.05
N ASN A 163 -8.75 -3.64 -4.94
CA ASN A 163 -9.30 -4.98 -4.76
C ASN A 163 -8.19 -6.05 -4.66
N ARG A 164 -7.09 -5.87 -5.39
CA ARG A 164 -5.89 -6.73 -5.33
C ARG A 164 -5.25 -6.73 -3.95
N GLN A 165 -5.12 -5.54 -3.36
CA GLN A 165 -4.55 -5.36 -2.02
C GLN A 165 -5.48 -5.93 -0.94
N LEU A 166 -6.79 -5.70 -1.05
CA LEU A 166 -7.78 -6.30 -0.15
C LEU A 166 -7.73 -7.83 -0.22
N LEU A 167 -7.73 -8.40 -1.43
CA LEU A 167 -7.64 -9.85 -1.63
C LEU A 167 -6.37 -10.42 -1.00
N THR A 168 -5.24 -9.72 -1.18
CA THR A 168 -3.97 -10.11 -0.58
C THR A 168 -4.05 -10.13 0.95
N LEU A 169 -4.45 -9.00 1.56
CA LEU A 169 -4.47 -8.87 3.02
C LEU A 169 -5.49 -9.82 3.67
N SER A 170 -6.69 -9.97 3.09
CA SER A 170 -7.70 -10.90 3.62
C SER A 170 -7.24 -12.36 3.49
N THR A 171 -6.56 -12.73 2.39
CA THR A 171 -6.00 -14.08 2.23
C THR A 171 -4.96 -14.39 3.29
N PHE A 172 -4.01 -13.46 3.53
CA PHE A 172 -3.00 -13.66 4.58
C PHE A 172 -3.65 -13.76 5.97
N SER A 173 -4.65 -12.91 6.26
CA SER A 173 -5.39 -12.96 7.52
C SER A 173 -6.13 -14.30 7.72
N ALA A 174 -6.78 -14.80 6.67
CA ALA A 174 -7.50 -16.08 6.71
C ALA A 174 -6.58 -17.28 6.93
N LEU A 175 -5.31 -17.19 6.55
CA LEU A 175 -4.32 -18.26 6.74
C LEU A 175 -3.78 -18.36 8.18
N ILE A 176 -3.93 -17.33 9.01
CA ILE A 176 -3.35 -17.29 10.37
C ILE A 176 -3.79 -18.49 11.24
N PRO A 177 -5.09 -18.86 11.32
CA PRO A 177 -5.51 -20.00 12.13
C PRO A 177 -4.90 -21.34 11.68
N ASP A 178 -4.66 -21.52 10.38
CA ASP A 178 -4.07 -22.75 9.86
C ASP A 178 -2.56 -22.80 10.12
N VAL A 179 -1.87 -21.67 9.95
CA VAL A 179 -0.45 -21.55 10.30
C VAL A 179 -0.23 -21.77 11.80
N GLN A 180 -1.11 -21.25 12.66
CA GLN A 180 -1.08 -21.51 14.10
C GLN A 180 -1.10 -23.00 14.43
N LYS A 181 -1.99 -23.78 13.81
CA LYS A 181 -2.05 -25.24 13.99
C LYS A 181 -0.75 -25.94 13.56
N VAL A 182 -0.14 -25.48 12.47
CA VAL A 182 1.15 -26.01 12.00
C VAL A 182 2.25 -25.71 13.03
N ILE A 183 2.32 -24.49 13.54
CA ILE A 183 3.31 -24.07 14.55
C ILE A 183 3.14 -24.89 15.85
N GLU A 184 1.89 -25.05 16.32
CA GLU A 184 1.59 -25.85 17.50
C GLU A 184 2.05 -27.31 17.32
N LYS A 185 1.76 -27.91 16.17
CA LYS A 185 2.21 -29.27 15.82
C LYS A 185 3.74 -29.39 15.81
N ASP A 186 4.43 -28.41 15.20
CA ASP A 186 5.89 -28.42 15.13
C ASP A 186 6.53 -28.23 16.51
N ALA A 187 5.93 -27.39 17.36
CA ALA A 187 6.33 -27.21 18.76
C ALA A 187 6.20 -28.51 19.57
N LEU A 188 5.09 -29.23 19.42
CA LEU A 188 4.89 -30.56 20.03
C LEU A 188 5.95 -31.58 19.54
N ASN A 189 6.21 -31.61 18.24
CA ASN A 189 7.23 -32.50 17.65
C ASN A 189 8.65 -32.17 18.14
N SER A 190 8.89 -30.91 18.53
CA SER A 190 10.15 -30.45 19.12
C SER A 190 10.27 -30.72 20.62
N GLY A 191 9.27 -31.35 21.25
CA GLY A 191 9.27 -31.73 22.66
C GLY A 191 8.66 -30.69 23.59
N MET A 192 7.99 -29.65 23.10
CA MET A 192 7.23 -28.74 23.97
C MET A 192 6.07 -29.47 24.63
N LYS A 193 5.72 -29.05 25.85
CA LYS A 193 4.64 -29.68 26.62
C LYS A 193 3.28 -29.43 25.94
N ASN A 194 2.42 -30.42 26.01
CA ASN A 194 1.05 -30.39 25.53
C ASN A 194 0.09 -30.15 26.71
N ASP A 195 0.00 -28.91 27.17
CA ASP A 195 -0.86 -28.51 28.30
C ASP A 195 -2.25 -28.00 27.86
N HIS A 196 -2.45 -27.75 26.56
CA HIS A 196 -3.66 -27.18 25.99
C HIS A 196 -4.09 -25.81 26.58
N ILE A 197 -3.20 -25.17 27.33
CA ILE A 197 -3.47 -23.86 27.96
C ILE A 197 -3.11 -22.74 26.98
N SER A 198 -4.01 -21.75 26.83
CA SER A 198 -3.76 -20.59 25.97
C SER A 198 -2.75 -19.62 26.58
N ILE A 199 -2.14 -18.78 25.77
CA ILE A 199 -1.27 -17.71 26.26
C ILE A 199 -2.04 -16.72 27.16
N ALA A 200 -3.32 -16.48 26.87
CA ALA A 200 -4.19 -15.64 27.71
C ALA A 200 -4.39 -16.22 29.13
N ASP A 201 -4.38 -17.54 29.23
CA ASP A 201 -4.48 -18.28 30.50
C ASP A 201 -3.11 -18.62 31.11
N ARG A 202 -2.05 -17.91 30.66
CA ARG A 202 -0.65 -18.09 31.09
C ARG A 202 -0.07 -19.47 30.76
N GLY A 203 -0.51 -20.09 29.66
CA GLY A 203 0.10 -21.30 29.14
C GLY A 203 1.55 -21.05 28.70
N ASP A 204 2.39 -22.08 28.81
CA ASP A 204 3.79 -22.09 28.37
C ASP A 204 4.10 -23.30 27.47
N GLY A 205 3.05 -24.02 27.03
CA GLY A 205 3.13 -25.16 26.13
C GLY A 205 3.00 -24.80 24.66
N ALA A 206 2.90 -25.83 23.83
CA ALA A 206 2.86 -25.73 22.37
C ALA A 206 1.70 -24.85 21.87
N LYS A 207 0.53 -24.90 22.52
CA LYS A 207 -0.61 -24.05 22.17
C LYS A 207 -0.30 -22.58 22.39
N ALA A 208 0.18 -22.19 23.57
CA ALA A 208 0.53 -20.80 23.88
C ALA A 208 1.65 -20.30 22.97
N TYR A 209 2.62 -21.16 22.61
CA TYR A 209 3.67 -20.84 21.66
C TYR A 209 3.10 -20.56 20.25
N GLY A 210 2.19 -21.41 19.77
CA GLY A 210 1.52 -21.21 18.48
C GLY A 210 0.73 -19.91 18.42
N GLU A 211 -0.01 -19.59 19.50
CA GLU A 211 -0.74 -18.31 19.64
C GLU A 211 0.21 -17.11 19.65
N ALA A 212 1.31 -17.16 20.40
CA ALA A 212 2.31 -16.10 20.48
C ALA A 212 2.92 -15.79 19.11
N VAL A 213 3.36 -16.83 18.38
CA VAL A 213 3.94 -16.64 17.04
C VAL A 213 2.89 -16.08 16.07
N SER A 214 1.63 -16.54 16.19
CA SER A 214 0.53 -16.03 15.35
C SER A 214 0.26 -14.54 15.56
N ILE A 215 0.36 -14.03 16.80
CA ILE A 215 0.26 -12.59 17.07
C ILE A 215 1.33 -11.80 16.30
N TYR A 216 2.55 -12.28 16.26
CA TYR A 216 3.61 -11.61 15.49
C TYR A 216 3.38 -11.68 13.98
N LEU A 217 2.79 -12.77 13.46
CA LEU A 217 2.39 -12.86 12.06
C LEU A 217 1.26 -11.86 11.73
N VAL A 218 0.33 -11.61 12.66
CA VAL A 218 -0.68 -10.53 12.51
C VAL A 218 0.00 -9.17 12.42
N PHE A 219 0.97 -8.85 13.28
CA PHE A 219 1.74 -7.61 13.16
C PHE A 219 2.49 -7.49 11.83
N LEU A 220 2.91 -8.62 11.24
CA LEU A 220 3.50 -8.62 9.90
C LEU A 220 2.45 -8.22 8.85
N ILE A 221 1.20 -8.71 8.95
CA ILE A 221 0.10 -8.33 8.06
C ILE A 221 -0.22 -6.84 8.21
N ASP A 222 -0.22 -6.30 9.43
CA ASP A 222 -0.37 -4.86 9.67
C ASP A 222 0.72 -4.05 8.96
N GLN A 223 1.97 -4.52 9.00
CA GLN A 223 3.06 -3.87 8.26
C GLN A 223 2.90 -4.01 6.74
N MET A 224 2.33 -5.11 6.25
CA MET A 224 1.96 -5.24 4.83
C MET A 224 0.90 -4.18 4.47
N ALA A 225 -0.14 -3.98 5.26
CA ALA A 225 -1.15 -2.96 5.04
C ALA A 225 -0.55 -1.54 5.02
N ASN A 226 0.43 -1.26 5.90
CA ASN A 226 1.16 0.01 5.93
C ASN A 226 1.98 0.27 4.64
N GLN A 227 2.38 -0.77 3.92
CA GLN A 227 3.20 -0.68 2.69
C GLN A 227 2.40 -0.93 1.41
N SER A 228 1.15 -1.36 1.50
CA SER A 228 0.35 -1.82 0.36
C SER A 228 -1.07 -1.28 0.44
N SER A 229 -1.23 0.02 0.19
CA SER A 229 -2.52 0.68 0.01
C SER A 229 -2.52 1.56 -1.24
N SER A 230 -3.70 1.93 -1.74
CA SER A 230 -3.84 2.83 -2.90
C SER A 230 -3.55 4.29 -2.57
N ILE A 231 -3.08 4.58 -1.36
CA ILE A 231 -2.56 5.86 -0.92
C ILE A 231 -1.08 5.79 -0.47
N ASN A 232 -0.38 4.71 -0.82
CA ASN A 232 1.09 4.65 -0.72
C ASN A 232 1.72 5.27 -1.96
N GLY A 233 2.63 6.22 -1.77
CA GLY A 233 3.36 6.84 -2.87
C GLY A 233 4.63 6.06 -3.25
N TRP A 234 5.22 6.49 -4.35
CA TRP A 234 6.53 6.03 -4.81
C TRP A 234 7.60 7.07 -4.53
N ASN A 235 8.68 6.70 -3.85
CA ASN A 235 9.84 7.56 -3.67
C ASN A 235 10.78 7.42 -4.87
N SER A 236 10.72 8.37 -5.79
CA SER A 236 11.53 8.37 -7.02
C SER A 236 13.04 8.58 -6.78
N ILE A 237 13.45 9.08 -5.61
CA ILE A 237 14.87 9.26 -5.23
C ILE A 237 15.44 7.93 -4.73
N ASN A 238 14.77 7.32 -3.75
CA ASN A 238 15.22 6.08 -3.11
C ASN A 238 14.71 4.83 -3.85
N GLN A 239 13.82 4.99 -4.83
CA GLN A 239 13.25 3.91 -5.63
C GLN A 239 12.57 2.83 -4.76
N GLN A 240 11.71 3.27 -3.85
CA GLN A 240 11.02 2.40 -2.88
C GLN A 240 9.62 2.90 -2.56
N MET A 241 8.81 2.03 -1.95
CA MET A 241 7.50 2.38 -1.42
C MET A 241 7.62 3.43 -0.30
N ILE A 242 6.65 4.35 -0.24
CA ILE A 242 6.46 5.25 0.91
C ILE A 242 5.41 4.60 1.81
N SER A 243 5.70 4.46 3.10
CA SER A 243 4.76 3.93 4.09
C SER A 243 3.54 4.82 4.25
N LEU A 244 2.37 4.23 4.45
CA LEU A 244 1.11 4.94 4.70
C LEU A 244 1.23 5.85 5.94
N PHE A 245 1.70 5.29 7.04
CA PHE A 245 1.89 6.00 8.31
C PHE A 245 3.27 6.66 8.44
N SER A 246 3.77 7.26 7.37
CA SER A 246 5.01 8.06 7.42
C SER A 246 4.86 9.35 8.24
N ARG A 247 3.61 9.75 8.52
CA ARG A 247 3.21 10.87 9.37
C ARG A 247 1.82 10.59 9.96
N GLN A 248 1.41 11.34 10.98
CA GLN A 248 0.10 11.20 11.64
C GLN A 248 -1.03 11.81 10.79
N ALA A 249 -1.10 11.46 9.51
CA ALA A 249 -2.14 11.90 8.59
C ALA A 249 -2.24 10.92 7.42
N MET A 250 -3.44 10.77 6.85
CA MET A 250 -3.69 10.06 5.60
C MET A 250 -4.10 11.08 4.51
N PRO A 251 -3.15 11.62 3.76
CA PRO A 251 -3.45 12.52 2.66
C PRO A 251 -3.98 11.75 1.45
N MET A 252 -4.77 12.42 0.61
CA MET A 252 -5.11 11.90 -0.71
C MET A 252 -3.85 11.77 -1.56
N VAL A 253 -3.68 10.61 -2.17
CA VAL A 253 -2.59 10.30 -3.10
C VAL A 253 -3.20 10.05 -4.48
N TRP A 254 -2.67 10.73 -5.49
CA TRP A 254 -3.19 10.73 -6.85
C TRP A 254 -2.45 9.74 -7.75
N ASP A 255 -1.16 9.59 -7.55
CA ASP A 255 -0.29 8.62 -8.18
C ASP A 255 0.31 7.72 -7.08
N HIS A 256 -0.06 6.45 -7.09
CA HIS A 256 0.30 5.51 -6.05
C HIS A 256 1.14 4.35 -6.59
N ALA A 257 1.78 3.66 -5.69
CA ALA A 257 2.53 2.45 -5.99
C ALA A 257 1.92 1.25 -5.28
N GLU A 258 1.91 0.12 -5.95
CA GLU A 258 1.49 -1.17 -5.42
C GLU A 258 2.69 -2.11 -5.43
N CYS A 259 3.11 -2.60 -4.26
CA CYS A 259 4.26 -3.47 -4.16
C CYS A 259 3.92 -4.91 -4.56
N ASN A 260 4.88 -5.62 -5.16
CA ASN A 260 4.79 -7.05 -5.30
C ASN A 260 5.21 -7.71 -3.98
N ILE A 261 4.24 -8.25 -3.25
CA ILE A 261 4.45 -8.89 -1.94
C ILE A 261 5.35 -10.13 -2.01
N PHE A 262 5.48 -10.76 -3.17
CA PHE A 262 6.32 -11.95 -3.40
C PHE A 262 7.73 -11.59 -3.91
N SER A 263 8.05 -10.30 -4.01
CA SER A 263 9.41 -9.86 -4.32
C SER A 263 10.31 -9.91 -3.06
N ASN A 264 11.59 -9.56 -3.24
CA ASN A 264 12.52 -9.34 -2.12
C ASN A 264 12.82 -7.86 -1.90
N SER A 265 11.88 -6.99 -2.30
CA SER A 265 12.03 -5.53 -2.22
C SER A 265 11.24 -4.93 -1.07
N SER A 266 11.42 -3.63 -0.83
CA SER A 266 10.68 -2.88 0.19
C SER A 266 9.16 -3.08 0.02
N GLY A 267 8.49 -3.43 1.11
CA GLY A 267 7.05 -3.71 1.15
C GLY A 267 6.67 -5.19 0.88
N SER A 268 7.62 -6.03 0.44
CA SER A 268 7.37 -7.47 0.26
C SER A 268 7.28 -8.21 1.59
N PHE A 269 6.58 -9.35 1.60
CA PHE A 269 6.45 -10.22 2.78
C PHE A 269 7.82 -10.59 3.35
N ASN A 270 8.74 -11.11 2.52
CA ASN A 270 10.07 -11.52 2.97
C ASN A 270 10.85 -10.37 3.59
N SER A 271 10.84 -9.19 2.97
CA SER A 271 11.54 -8.01 3.48
C SER A 271 10.98 -7.53 4.83
N LEU A 272 9.67 -7.64 5.03
CA LEU A 272 9.02 -7.30 6.29
C LEU A 272 9.30 -8.34 7.37
N PHE A 273 9.23 -9.62 7.02
CA PHE A 273 9.56 -10.74 7.89
C PHE A 273 11.00 -10.68 8.40
N ASP A 274 11.98 -10.48 7.51
CA ASP A 274 13.39 -10.34 7.87
C ASP A 274 13.62 -9.18 8.85
N ARG A 275 12.91 -8.06 8.68
CA ARG A 275 12.97 -6.93 9.62
C ARG A 275 12.42 -7.29 10.99
N MET A 276 11.32 -8.04 11.04
CA MET A 276 10.72 -8.52 12.28
C MET A 276 11.69 -9.46 13.02
N ILE A 277 12.30 -10.43 12.32
CA ILE A 277 13.30 -11.34 12.91
C ILE A 277 14.51 -10.56 13.43
N LYS A 278 15.00 -9.57 12.70
CA LYS A 278 16.09 -8.70 13.17
C LYS A 278 15.70 -7.92 14.41
N ALA A 279 14.46 -7.45 14.52
CA ALA A 279 13.99 -6.78 15.73
C ALA A 279 14.00 -7.72 16.93
N PHE A 280 13.52 -8.96 16.75
CA PHE A 280 13.56 -9.98 17.84
C PHE A 280 14.97 -10.29 18.32
N SER A 281 15.94 -10.35 17.41
CA SER A 281 17.33 -10.61 17.80
C SER A 281 17.95 -9.51 18.67
N LEU A 282 17.33 -8.33 18.71
CA LEU A 282 17.74 -7.20 19.54
C LEU A 282 16.98 -7.10 20.88
N LEU A 283 15.88 -7.88 21.03
CA LEU A 283 15.14 -7.92 22.28
C LEU A 283 15.93 -8.75 23.29
N GLY A 284 16.26 -8.14 24.43
CA GLY A 284 16.91 -8.84 25.55
C GLY A 284 15.96 -9.84 26.19
N GLN A 285 16.53 -10.83 26.91
CA GLN A 285 15.77 -11.66 27.85
C GLN A 285 15.48 -10.81 29.08
N GLY A 286 14.28 -10.25 29.16
CA GLY A 286 13.80 -9.47 30.30
C GLY A 286 12.88 -10.27 31.21
N GLU A 287 12.42 -9.67 32.28
CA GLU A 287 11.33 -10.20 33.11
C GLU A 287 10.03 -10.24 32.30
N THR A 288 9.14 -11.17 32.67
CA THR A 288 7.82 -11.31 32.01
C THR A 288 6.99 -10.04 32.22
N GLY A 289 6.64 -9.38 31.14
CA GLY A 289 5.73 -8.23 31.15
C GLY A 289 4.27 -8.67 31.29
N VAL A 290 3.43 -7.78 31.81
CA VAL A 290 1.98 -7.96 31.88
C VAL A 290 1.31 -6.94 30.98
N VAL A 291 0.35 -7.38 30.16
CA VAL A 291 -0.45 -6.53 29.30
C VAL A 291 -1.92 -6.76 29.63
N GLU A 292 -2.63 -5.69 29.95
CA GLU A 292 -4.05 -5.72 30.28
C GLU A 292 -4.81 -4.65 29.48
N GLN A 293 -6.02 -4.95 29.06
CA GLN A 293 -6.92 -3.97 28.46
C GLN A 293 -7.75 -3.33 29.57
N ILE A 294 -7.34 -2.14 30.01
CA ILE A 294 -7.99 -1.37 31.08
C ILE A 294 -8.29 0.06 30.60
N ASP A 295 -9.26 0.71 31.21
CA ASP A 295 -9.47 2.14 31.04
C ASP A 295 -8.31 2.90 31.66
N ALA A 296 -7.67 3.78 30.88
CA ALA A 296 -6.54 4.61 31.34
C ALA A 296 -6.87 5.54 32.54
N GLN A 297 -8.15 5.76 32.83
CA GLN A 297 -8.61 6.49 34.01
C GLN A 297 -8.73 5.60 35.25
N SER A 298 -8.66 4.27 35.08
CA SER A 298 -8.71 3.33 36.18
C SER A 298 -7.34 3.18 36.84
N ASP A 299 -7.32 2.88 38.14
CA ASP A 299 -6.08 2.55 38.84
C ASP A 299 -5.55 1.22 38.30
N CYS A 300 -4.48 1.27 37.53
CA CYS A 300 -3.84 0.08 36.96
C CYS A 300 -2.92 -0.64 37.97
N GLY A 301 -2.88 -0.24 39.23
CA GLY A 301 -2.05 -0.87 40.25
C GLY A 301 -0.54 -0.69 40.07
N MET A 302 -0.12 0.11 39.06
CA MET A 302 1.30 0.43 38.86
C MET A 302 1.78 1.38 39.97
N ARG A 303 2.37 0.82 40.99
CA ARG A 303 3.08 1.58 42.04
C ARG A 303 4.58 1.46 41.78
N ASN A 304 5.22 2.59 41.57
CA ASN A 304 6.68 2.74 41.40
C ASN A 304 7.24 2.14 40.10
N ILE A 305 7.09 2.88 39.00
CA ILE A 305 8.01 2.78 37.84
C ILE A 305 9.15 3.80 38.06
#